data_b0d7daacb9fae6b628848e081b0b7e12
#
_entry.id   b0d7daacb9fae6b628848e081b0b7e12
#
_cell.length_a   1.000
_cell.length_b   1.000
_cell.length_c   1.000
_cell.angle_alpha   90.00
_cell.angle_beta   90.00
_cell.angle_gamma   90.00
#
_symmetry.space_group_name_H-M   'P 1'
#
loop_
_entity.id
_entity.type
_entity.pdbx_description
1 polymer ?
#
loop_
_entity_poly.entity_id
_entity_poly.type
_entity_poly.pdbx_seq_one_letter_code
_entity_poly.pdbx_strand_id
1 'polypeptide(L)'
;MNHPAEQPATAAAMIDKSIAVLPFADMSEKKDQEYFADGMAEEILNLLAKIPGLNVIGRTSSFQFKGKSEDLRTIGARLGAEFVVEGSVRRAGPRIRVTAQLIDARSGAHRWSESYDRDFGDVLALQNEIATGMARALQLSVDAGESARQLQMPSAEGYALYLRGLLAQDQQNFEKLFEAVRDFEQALVLDPTFLRASEALARAHIDQGFDEAVLSHDAWQHAREAAQRALRIDAKSATAHAVLGLVHGEEDFDWNAADAEFNQALALNPRDPVALSYAAIVAGARGLKPESQRFFNASLAVDPLNPYTQQHLGQMLLAAGDFAEAQVALRKSIAINALFDGNHYQLSKINLARGEFEAALKEAQQEVTPDAKNAGLAMIYHALRRKDDSDAALAGLIRASGDTWPYSVATVYAYRGERNEAFQWLEKGLASRDSDQLEGIRGDPEFAALREDARYKALLRKMNLSQ
;
A
#
# COMPACT_ATOMS: atom_id res chain seq x y z
N MET A 1 -59.86 4.08 20.85
CA MET A 1 -59.34 3.46 19.62
C MET A 1 -57.83 3.58 19.68
N ASN A 2 -57.18 2.48 20.10
CA ASN A 2 -55.72 2.41 20.19
C ASN A 2 -55.18 1.91 18.85
N HIS A 3 -54.40 2.72 18.15
CA HIS A 3 -53.57 2.24 17.06
C HIS A 3 -52.33 1.56 17.64
N PRO A 4 -51.96 0.36 17.17
CA PRO A 4 -50.69 -0.24 17.53
C PRO A 4 -49.57 0.48 16.73
N ALA A 5 -48.55 0.88 17.47
CA ALA A 5 -47.31 1.40 16.86
C ALA A 5 -46.62 0.27 16.06
N GLU A 6 -46.42 0.51 14.77
CA GLU A 6 -45.58 -0.30 13.93
C GLU A 6 -44.13 -0.23 14.46
N GLN A 7 -43.64 -1.38 14.92
CA GLN A 7 -42.21 -1.56 15.20
C GLN A 7 -41.42 -1.45 13.88
N PRO A 8 -40.33 -0.66 13.81
CA PRO A 8 -39.48 -0.68 12.64
C PRO A 8 -38.87 -2.08 12.47
N ALA A 9 -39.02 -2.63 11.28
CA ALA A 9 -38.40 -3.87 10.89
C ALA A 9 -36.89 -3.78 11.16
N THR A 10 -36.38 -4.60 12.06
CA THR A 10 -34.96 -4.82 12.25
C THR A 10 -34.37 -5.24 10.91
N ALA A 11 -33.56 -4.38 10.30
CA ALA A 11 -32.72 -4.77 9.19
C ALA A 11 -31.91 -5.99 9.61
N ALA A 12 -32.18 -7.13 8.98
CA ALA A 12 -31.39 -8.34 9.18
C ALA A 12 -29.94 -7.93 8.91
N ALA A 13 -29.06 -8.11 9.90
CA ALA A 13 -27.64 -7.92 9.73
C ALA A 13 -27.23 -8.79 8.55
N MET A 14 -26.86 -8.17 7.42
CA MET A 14 -26.29 -8.85 6.29
C MET A 14 -25.00 -9.48 6.79
N ILE A 15 -24.93 -10.81 6.79
CA ILE A 15 -23.71 -11.54 7.12
C ILE A 15 -22.79 -11.28 5.93
N ASP A 16 -21.82 -10.38 6.09
CA ASP A 16 -20.81 -10.09 5.09
C ASP A 16 -19.99 -11.36 4.86
N LYS A 17 -20.17 -11.96 3.68
CA LYS A 17 -19.34 -13.09 3.24
C LYS A 17 -17.97 -12.58 2.88
N SER A 18 -16.91 -13.24 3.37
CA SER A 18 -15.53 -12.87 3.05
C SER A 18 -14.92 -13.81 2.02
N ILE A 19 -14.21 -13.23 1.02
CA ILE A 19 -13.61 -13.97 -0.10
C ILE A 19 -12.20 -13.47 -0.38
N ALA A 20 -11.27 -14.39 -0.63
CA ALA A 20 -9.94 -14.11 -1.12
C ALA A 20 -9.76 -14.68 -2.52
N VAL A 21 -9.15 -13.91 -3.43
CA VAL A 21 -8.79 -14.38 -4.77
C VAL A 21 -7.28 -14.62 -4.80
N LEU A 22 -6.88 -15.88 -4.88
CA LEU A 22 -5.47 -16.25 -4.97
C LEU A 22 -4.92 -16.02 -6.37
N PRO A 23 -3.61 -15.84 -6.54
CA PRO A 23 -2.97 -15.79 -7.85
C PRO A 23 -3.31 -17.03 -8.67
N PHE A 24 -3.66 -16.84 -9.94
CA PHE A 24 -3.96 -17.95 -10.82
C PHE A 24 -2.67 -18.62 -11.32
N ALA A 25 -2.71 -19.92 -11.49
CA ALA A 25 -1.56 -20.67 -12.01
C ALA A 25 -1.43 -20.51 -13.54
N ASP A 26 -0.24 -20.16 -14.01
CA ASP A 26 0.09 -20.24 -15.44
C ASP A 26 0.31 -21.70 -15.85
N MET A 27 -0.61 -22.23 -16.65
CA MET A 27 -0.58 -23.59 -17.21
C MET A 27 -0.25 -23.60 -18.71
N SER A 28 0.28 -22.48 -19.24
CA SER A 28 0.74 -22.37 -20.61
C SER A 28 2.00 -23.21 -20.84
N GLU A 29 2.23 -23.65 -22.08
CA GLU A 29 3.33 -24.55 -22.41
C GLU A 29 4.71 -23.97 -22.05
N LYS A 30 4.91 -22.66 -22.32
CA LYS A 30 6.17 -21.95 -22.04
C LYS A 30 6.23 -21.36 -20.64
N LYS A 31 5.13 -21.35 -19.89
CA LYS A 31 5.01 -20.67 -18.59
C LYS A 31 5.48 -19.19 -18.60
N ASP A 32 5.19 -18.50 -19.68
CA ASP A 32 5.55 -17.10 -19.92
C ASP A 32 4.35 -16.13 -19.82
N GLN A 33 3.21 -16.63 -19.29
CA GLN A 33 1.96 -15.87 -19.14
C GLN A 33 1.62 -15.60 -17.66
N GLU A 34 2.61 -15.60 -16.79
CA GLU A 34 2.42 -15.35 -15.35
C GLU A 34 1.74 -13.99 -15.11
N TYR A 35 2.21 -12.93 -15.78
CA TYR A 35 1.61 -11.60 -15.71
C TYR A 35 0.13 -11.58 -16.07
N PHE A 36 -0.27 -12.43 -17.03
CA PHE A 36 -1.67 -12.54 -17.45
C PHE A 36 -2.51 -13.33 -16.44
N ALA A 37 -1.95 -14.38 -15.84
CA ALA A 37 -2.62 -15.18 -14.82
C ALA A 37 -2.87 -14.36 -13.55
N ASP A 38 -1.88 -13.60 -13.10
CA ASP A 38 -1.98 -12.70 -11.95
C ASP A 38 -2.98 -11.56 -12.20
N GLY A 39 -2.87 -10.92 -13.37
CA GLY A 39 -3.78 -9.87 -13.75
C GLY A 39 -5.23 -10.35 -13.88
N MET A 40 -5.47 -11.59 -14.33
CA MET A 40 -6.79 -12.19 -14.34
C MET A 40 -7.37 -12.32 -12.93
N ALA A 41 -6.57 -12.77 -11.97
CA ALA A 41 -6.98 -12.89 -10.58
C ALA A 41 -7.28 -11.51 -9.96
N GLU A 42 -6.43 -10.53 -10.21
CA GLU A 42 -6.62 -9.15 -9.72
C GLU A 42 -7.90 -8.50 -10.28
N GLU A 43 -8.14 -8.66 -11.58
CA GLU A 43 -9.34 -8.11 -12.19
C GLU A 43 -10.63 -8.73 -11.65
N ILE A 44 -10.61 -10.05 -11.40
CA ILE A 44 -11.73 -10.74 -10.75
C ILE A 44 -11.92 -10.21 -9.33
N LEU A 45 -10.83 -10.02 -8.57
CA LEU A 45 -10.86 -9.41 -7.23
C LEU A 45 -11.53 -8.04 -7.27
N ASN A 46 -11.10 -7.17 -8.18
CA ASN A 46 -11.63 -5.81 -8.35
C ASN A 46 -13.12 -5.79 -8.73
N LEU A 47 -13.57 -6.76 -9.54
CA LEU A 47 -14.99 -6.91 -9.88
C LEU A 47 -15.80 -7.39 -8.69
N LEU A 48 -15.28 -8.36 -7.93
CA LEU A 48 -15.93 -8.87 -6.72
C LEU A 48 -16.04 -7.79 -5.63
N ALA A 49 -15.03 -6.92 -5.49
CA ALA A 49 -15.03 -5.83 -4.51
C ALA A 49 -16.15 -4.80 -4.72
N LYS A 50 -16.75 -4.75 -5.93
CA LYS A 50 -17.90 -3.89 -6.24
C LYS A 50 -19.25 -4.51 -5.85
N ILE A 51 -19.26 -5.78 -5.41
CA ILE A 51 -20.51 -6.49 -5.11
C ILE A 51 -20.93 -6.17 -3.65
N PRO A 52 -22.11 -5.56 -3.43
CA PRO A 52 -22.60 -5.26 -2.10
C PRO A 52 -22.74 -6.51 -1.22
N GLY A 53 -22.31 -6.44 0.02
CA GLY A 53 -22.38 -7.57 0.97
C GLY A 53 -21.27 -8.62 0.80
N LEU A 54 -20.29 -8.38 -0.07
CA LEU A 54 -19.10 -9.21 -0.21
C LEU A 54 -17.87 -8.47 0.35
N ASN A 55 -17.22 -9.10 1.31
CA ASN A 55 -15.96 -8.63 1.87
C ASN A 55 -14.80 -9.28 1.11
N VAL A 56 -14.17 -8.54 0.20
CA VAL A 56 -13.05 -9.05 -0.60
C VAL A 56 -11.74 -8.73 0.11
N ILE A 57 -10.93 -9.77 0.35
CA ILE A 57 -9.60 -9.62 0.95
C ILE A 57 -8.67 -8.95 -0.07
N GLY A 58 -7.87 -8.01 0.43
CA GLY A 58 -6.96 -7.22 -0.39
C GLY A 58 -5.97 -8.07 -1.18
N ARG A 59 -5.60 -7.55 -2.34
CA ARG A 59 -4.67 -8.20 -3.26
C ARG A 59 -3.35 -8.55 -2.59
N THR A 60 -2.75 -7.59 -1.86
CA THR A 60 -1.43 -7.77 -1.23
C THR A 60 -1.41 -8.99 -0.32
N SER A 61 -2.45 -9.19 0.48
CA SER A 61 -2.58 -10.36 1.36
C SER A 61 -2.80 -11.65 0.58
N SER A 62 -3.69 -11.63 -0.41
CA SER A 62 -4.03 -12.82 -1.20
C SER A 62 -2.82 -13.33 -2.00
N PHE A 63 -2.00 -12.41 -2.52
CA PHE A 63 -0.83 -12.72 -3.34
C PHE A 63 0.39 -13.16 -2.53
N GLN A 64 0.38 -13.02 -1.20
CA GLN A 64 1.40 -13.62 -0.32
C GLN A 64 1.48 -15.15 -0.44
N PHE A 65 0.46 -15.78 -1.00
CA PHE A 65 0.40 -17.24 -1.19
C PHE A 65 0.85 -17.70 -2.58
N LYS A 66 1.34 -16.78 -3.42
CA LYS A 66 1.84 -17.10 -4.75
C LYS A 66 2.97 -18.15 -4.69
N GLY A 67 2.80 -19.25 -5.43
CA GLY A 67 3.79 -20.33 -5.48
C GLY A 67 3.93 -21.16 -4.21
N LYS A 68 3.09 -20.92 -3.18
CA LYS A 68 3.10 -21.69 -1.93
C LYS A 68 2.09 -22.84 -2.00
N SER A 69 2.53 -24.02 -1.54
CA SER A 69 1.67 -25.22 -1.44
C SER A 69 1.09 -25.33 -0.02
N GLU A 70 0.38 -24.28 0.43
CA GLU A 70 -0.31 -24.30 1.71
C GLU A 70 -1.74 -24.85 1.55
N ASP A 71 -2.26 -25.51 2.61
CA ASP A 71 -3.66 -25.97 2.64
C ASP A 71 -4.62 -24.76 2.63
N LEU A 72 -5.68 -24.82 1.83
CA LEU A 72 -6.65 -23.73 1.67
C LEU A 72 -7.33 -23.33 2.97
N ARG A 73 -7.48 -24.24 3.93
CA ARG A 73 -8.03 -23.94 5.26
C ARG A 73 -7.08 -23.05 6.05
N THR A 74 -5.78 -23.31 5.93
CA THR A 74 -4.74 -22.48 6.54
C THR A 74 -4.71 -21.10 5.90
N ILE A 75 -4.77 -21.03 4.55
CA ILE A 75 -4.84 -19.78 3.80
C ILE A 75 -6.08 -18.97 4.23
N GLY A 76 -7.26 -19.59 4.19
CA GLY A 76 -8.50 -18.94 4.60
C GLY A 76 -8.46 -18.39 6.02
N ALA A 77 -7.91 -19.17 6.97
CA ALA A 77 -7.75 -18.74 8.35
C ALA A 77 -6.79 -17.54 8.49
N ARG A 78 -5.67 -17.55 7.77
CA ARG A 78 -4.68 -16.45 7.78
C ARG A 78 -5.23 -15.17 7.16
N LEU A 79 -6.06 -15.30 6.13
CA LEU A 79 -6.70 -14.19 5.43
C LEU A 79 -8.01 -13.73 6.10
N GLY A 80 -8.57 -14.52 7.03
CA GLY A 80 -9.91 -14.27 7.55
C GLY A 80 -11.00 -14.45 6.50
N ALA A 81 -10.74 -15.24 5.46
CA ALA A 81 -11.63 -15.49 4.33
C ALA A 81 -12.48 -16.75 4.55
N GLU A 82 -13.79 -16.62 4.37
CA GLU A 82 -14.74 -17.76 4.38
C GLU A 82 -14.64 -18.57 3.07
N PHE A 83 -14.40 -17.87 1.96
CA PHE A 83 -14.26 -18.45 0.64
C PHE A 83 -12.91 -18.08 0.02
N VAL A 84 -12.39 -19.01 -0.76
CA VAL A 84 -11.15 -18.82 -1.53
C VAL A 84 -11.43 -19.12 -2.99
N VAL A 85 -10.92 -18.24 -3.85
CA VAL A 85 -10.92 -18.45 -5.30
C VAL A 85 -9.55 -18.94 -5.72
N GLU A 86 -9.50 -20.05 -6.41
CA GLU A 86 -8.35 -20.56 -7.13
C GLU A 86 -8.62 -20.63 -8.63
N GLY A 87 -7.58 -20.54 -9.43
CA GLY A 87 -7.73 -20.66 -10.86
C GLY A 87 -6.44 -20.97 -11.59
N SER A 88 -6.59 -21.21 -12.88
CA SER A 88 -5.48 -21.37 -13.79
C SER A 88 -5.78 -20.75 -15.15
N VAL A 89 -4.73 -20.31 -15.81
CA VAL A 89 -4.78 -19.75 -17.15
C VAL A 89 -3.87 -20.56 -18.06
N ARG A 90 -4.36 -20.88 -19.26
CA ARG A 90 -3.55 -21.46 -20.34
C ARG A 90 -3.77 -20.67 -21.61
N ARG A 91 -2.73 -20.12 -22.16
CA ARG A 91 -2.75 -19.43 -23.46
C ARG A 91 -2.13 -20.29 -24.56
N ALA A 92 -2.79 -20.34 -25.70
CA ALA A 92 -2.32 -21.02 -26.90
C ALA A 92 -2.64 -20.13 -28.12
N GLY A 93 -1.68 -19.32 -28.53
CA GLY A 93 -1.88 -18.32 -29.60
C GLY A 93 -2.94 -17.28 -29.20
N PRO A 94 -4.01 -17.10 -30.02
CA PRO A 94 -5.09 -16.16 -29.72
C PRO A 94 -6.11 -16.69 -28.70
N ARG A 95 -6.07 -17.98 -28.39
CA ARG A 95 -7.03 -18.63 -27.48
C ARG A 95 -6.51 -18.67 -26.06
N ILE A 96 -7.42 -18.42 -25.11
CA ILE A 96 -7.19 -18.58 -23.68
C ILE A 96 -8.18 -19.58 -23.11
N ARG A 97 -7.70 -20.43 -22.21
CA ARG A 97 -8.54 -21.23 -21.32
C ARG A 97 -8.32 -20.76 -19.89
N VAL A 98 -9.40 -20.39 -19.23
CA VAL A 98 -9.40 -20.03 -17.82
C VAL A 98 -10.26 -21.00 -17.05
N THR A 99 -9.72 -21.59 -16.00
CA THR A 99 -10.49 -22.36 -15.02
C THR A 99 -10.52 -21.57 -13.72
N ALA A 100 -11.71 -21.40 -13.14
CA ALA A 100 -11.87 -20.72 -11.87
C ALA A 100 -12.77 -21.53 -10.95
N GLN A 101 -12.45 -21.55 -9.67
CA GLN A 101 -13.14 -22.35 -8.65
C GLN A 101 -13.35 -21.51 -7.41
N LEU A 102 -14.54 -21.60 -6.83
CA LEU A 102 -14.89 -21.02 -5.54
C LEU A 102 -14.98 -22.14 -4.50
N ILE A 103 -14.19 -22.04 -3.46
CA ILE A 103 -13.99 -23.06 -2.44
C ILE A 103 -14.35 -22.49 -1.07
N ASP A 104 -15.13 -23.22 -0.32
CA ASP A 104 -15.39 -22.96 1.11
C ASP A 104 -14.10 -23.27 1.89
N ALA A 105 -13.49 -22.25 2.46
CA ALA A 105 -12.18 -22.37 3.10
C ALA A 105 -12.18 -23.27 4.33
N ARG A 106 -13.32 -23.44 5.03
CA ARG A 106 -13.42 -24.28 6.23
C ARG A 106 -13.52 -25.76 5.91
N SER A 107 -14.35 -26.10 4.91
CA SER A 107 -14.62 -27.48 4.54
C SER A 107 -13.72 -28.00 3.42
N GLY A 108 -13.16 -27.13 2.59
CA GLY A 108 -12.47 -27.47 1.35
C GLY A 108 -13.45 -27.85 0.22
N ALA A 109 -14.75 -27.64 0.41
CA ALA A 109 -15.76 -28.03 -0.58
C ALA A 109 -15.86 -27.00 -1.71
N HIS A 110 -15.86 -27.48 -2.95
CA HIS A 110 -16.10 -26.63 -4.11
C HIS A 110 -17.56 -26.18 -4.13
N ARG A 111 -17.78 -24.87 -4.10
CA ARG A 111 -19.11 -24.25 -4.21
C ARG A 111 -19.47 -23.97 -5.66
N TRP A 112 -18.44 -23.70 -6.48
CA TRP A 112 -18.59 -23.46 -7.91
C TRP A 112 -17.26 -23.75 -8.61
N SER A 113 -17.32 -24.25 -9.84
CA SER A 113 -16.17 -24.52 -10.69
C SER A 113 -16.58 -24.49 -12.14
N GLU A 114 -15.92 -23.66 -12.94
CA GLU A 114 -16.16 -23.57 -14.38
C GLU A 114 -14.86 -23.38 -15.16
N SER A 115 -14.89 -23.80 -16.42
CA SER A 115 -13.80 -23.61 -17.38
C SER A 115 -14.31 -22.92 -18.62
N TYR A 116 -13.59 -21.94 -19.08
CA TYR A 116 -13.93 -21.09 -20.19
C TYR A 116 -12.87 -21.17 -21.28
N ASP A 117 -13.29 -21.31 -22.52
CA ASP A 117 -12.46 -21.19 -23.72
C ASP A 117 -12.91 -19.96 -24.50
N ARG A 118 -12.03 -18.94 -24.61
CA ARG A 118 -12.35 -17.66 -25.27
C ARG A 118 -11.19 -17.20 -26.16
N ASP A 119 -11.46 -16.23 -27.01
CA ASP A 119 -10.41 -15.47 -27.66
C ASP A 119 -9.85 -14.42 -26.70
N PHE A 120 -8.57 -14.10 -26.84
CA PHE A 120 -7.89 -13.12 -25.96
C PHE A 120 -8.58 -11.75 -25.98
N GLY A 121 -9.21 -11.39 -27.12
CA GLY A 121 -9.99 -10.14 -27.24
C GLY A 121 -11.23 -10.08 -26.34
N ASP A 122 -11.72 -11.21 -25.84
CA ASP A 122 -12.93 -11.29 -25.00
C ASP A 122 -12.62 -11.34 -23.49
N VAL A 123 -11.37 -11.08 -23.11
CA VAL A 123 -10.90 -11.28 -21.72
C VAL A 123 -11.69 -10.51 -20.68
N LEU A 124 -12.08 -9.26 -20.94
CA LEU A 124 -12.86 -8.46 -19.97
C LEU A 124 -14.30 -8.99 -19.81
N ALA A 125 -14.93 -9.45 -20.90
CA ALA A 125 -16.23 -10.09 -20.84
C ALA A 125 -16.15 -11.39 -20.01
N LEU A 126 -15.06 -12.14 -20.20
CA LEU A 126 -14.78 -13.36 -19.45
C LEU A 126 -14.60 -13.08 -17.94
N GLN A 127 -13.87 -12.05 -17.56
CA GLN A 127 -13.68 -11.65 -16.15
C GLN A 127 -15.02 -11.32 -15.49
N ASN A 128 -15.88 -10.56 -16.17
CA ASN A 128 -17.23 -10.26 -15.69
C ASN A 128 -18.11 -11.52 -15.56
N GLU A 129 -18.01 -12.44 -16.51
CA GLU A 129 -18.74 -13.73 -16.48
C GLU A 129 -18.32 -14.56 -15.26
N ILE A 130 -17.02 -14.66 -14.98
CA ILE A 130 -16.47 -15.38 -13.83
C ILE A 130 -16.94 -14.73 -12.51
N ALA A 131 -16.78 -13.42 -12.35
CA ALA A 131 -17.19 -12.70 -11.13
C ALA A 131 -18.71 -12.83 -10.89
N THR A 132 -19.52 -12.74 -11.93
CA THR A 132 -20.97 -12.94 -11.86
C THR A 132 -21.35 -14.37 -11.47
N GLY A 133 -20.66 -15.38 -12.02
CA GLY A 133 -20.85 -16.79 -11.66
C GLY A 133 -20.59 -17.04 -10.18
N MET A 134 -19.49 -16.49 -9.64
CA MET A 134 -19.15 -16.57 -8.22
C MET A 134 -20.18 -15.88 -7.33
N ALA A 135 -20.60 -14.66 -7.68
CA ALA A 135 -21.62 -13.95 -6.92
C ALA A 135 -22.94 -14.72 -6.84
N ARG A 136 -23.38 -15.31 -7.94
CA ARG A 136 -24.57 -16.19 -7.97
C ARG A 136 -24.40 -17.42 -7.08
N ALA A 137 -23.24 -18.06 -7.11
CA ALA A 137 -22.93 -19.21 -6.24
C ALA A 137 -22.95 -18.83 -4.76
N LEU A 138 -22.62 -17.60 -4.44
CA LEU A 138 -22.71 -17.00 -3.10
C LEU A 138 -24.12 -16.47 -2.78
N GLN A 139 -25.07 -16.57 -3.69
CA GLN A 139 -26.45 -16.04 -3.54
C GLN A 139 -26.47 -14.51 -3.29
N LEU A 140 -25.56 -13.79 -3.93
CA LEU A 140 -25.50 -12.33 -3.91
C LEU A 140 -26.19 -11.77 -5.15
N SER A 141 -26.91 -10.66 -5.00
CA SER A 141 -27.47 -9.95 -6.13
C SER A 141 -26.38 -9.14 -6.85
N VAL A 142 -26.23 -9.35 -8.14
CA VAL A 142 -25.36 -8.56 -8.99
C VAL A 142 -26.24 -7.56 -9.73
N ASP A 143 -26.00 -6.28 -9.52
CA ASP A 143 -26.70 -5.23 -10.26
C ASP A 143 -26.17 -5.20 -11.70
N ALA A 144 -27.00 -5.66 -12.63
CA ALA A 144 -26.63 -5.77 -14.05
C ALA A 144 -26.40 -4.40 -14.72
N GLY A 145 -26.77 -3.31 -14.07
CA GLY A 145 -26.68 -1.95 -14.63
C GLY A 145 -25.28 -1.32 -14.54
N GLU A 146 -24.49 -1.64 -13.53
CA GLU A 146 -23.12 -1.12 -13.39
C GLU A 146 -22.07 -1.96 -14.13
N SER A 147 -22.29 -3.27 -14.22
CA SER A 147 -21.42 -4.18 -15.00
C SER A 147 -21.47 -3.92 -16.51
N ALA A 148 -22.49 -3.24 -17.01
CA ALA A 148 -22.71 -2.95 -18.43
C ALA A 148 -22.19 -1.60 -18.91
N ARG A 149 -21.61 -0.76 -18.05
CA ARG A 149 -20.77 0.34 -18.55
C ARG A 149 -19.53 -0.28 -19.16
N GLN A 150 -19.62 -0.52 -20.47
CA GLN A 150 -18.52 -0.96 -21.32
C GLN A 150 -17.28 -0.14 -20.98
N LEU A 151 -16.42 -0.72 -20.12
CA LEU A 151 -15.03 -0.36 -20.11
C LEU A 151 -14.56 -0.63 -21.55
N GLN A 152 -14.31 0.43 -22.29
CA GLN A 152 -13.79 0.33 -23.63
C GLN A 152 -12.53 -0.52 -23.52
N MET A 153 -12.48 -1.66 -24.25
CA MET A 153 -11.32 -2.55 -24.23
C MET A 153 -10.10 -1.76 -24.68
N PRO A 154 -9.05 -1.63 -23.87
CA PRO A 154 -7.78 -1.17 -24.38
C PRO A 154 -7.31 -2.13 -25.48
N SER A 155 -6.38 -1.73 -26.32
CA SER A 155 -5.75 -2.66 -27.25
C SER A 155 -5.17 -3.85 -26.50
N ALA A 156 -5.14 -5.03 -27.11
CA ALA A 156 -4.55 -6.23 -26.48
C ALA A 156 -3.11 -6.01 -26.02
N GLU A 157 -2.35 -5.15 -26.74
CA GLU A 157 -1.00 -4.76 -26.39
C GLU A 157 -0.97 -3.82 -25.17
N GLY A 158 -1.84 -2.80 -25.15
CA GLY A 158 -1.95 -1.89 -23.99
C GLY A 158 -2.39 -2.61 -22.73
N TYR A 159 -3.28 -3.57 -22.85
CA TYR A 159 -3.69 -4.41 -21.72
C TYR A 159 -2.54 -5.32 -21.22
N ALA A 160 -1.77 -5.92 -22.14
CA ALA A 160 -0.61 -6.73 -21.76
C ALA A 160 0.48 -5.90 -21.06
N LEU A 161 0.72 -4.66 -21.51
CA LEU A 161 1.64 -3.72 -20.85
C LEU A 161 1.16 -3.38 -19.44
N TYR A 162 -0.12 -3.03 -19.28
CA TYR A 162 -0.71 -2.78 -17.96
C TYR A 162 -0.50 -3.96 -17.00
N LEU A 163 -0.79 -5.19 -17.42
CA LEU A 163 -0.62 -6.38 -16.59
C LEU A 163 0.85 -6.66 -16.23
N ARG A 164 1.78 -6.40 -17.17
CA ARG A 164 3.23 -6.51 -16.87
C ARG A 164 3.67 -5.46 -15.86
N GLY A 165 3.17 -4.24 -15.99
CA GLY A 165 3.42 -3.18 -15.03
C GLY A 165 2.95 -3.56 -13.62
N LEU A 166 1.76 -4.15 -13.47
CA LEU A 166 1.26 -4.65 -12.19
C LEU A 166 2.19 -5.73 -11.59
N LEU A 167 2.61 -6.70 -12.40
CA LEU A 167 3.55 -7.74 -11.95
C LEU A 167 4.89 -7.14 -11.52
N ALA A 168 5.39 -6.13 -12.24
CA ALA A 168 6.64 -5.47 -11.91
C ALA A 168 6.53 -4.68 -10.58
N GLN A 169 5.43 -3.95 -10.38
CA GLN A 169 5.15 -3.20 -9.15
C GLN A 169 5.11 -4.11 -7.92
N ASP A 170 4.58 -5.33 -8.04
CA ASP A 170 4.53 -6.30 -6.93
C ASP A 170 5.89 -6.80 -6.45
N GLN A 171 6.90 -6.72 -7.27
CA GLN A 171 8.23 -7.23 -6.91
C GLN A 171 8.97 -6.34 -5.92
N GLN A 172 8.42 -5.16 -5.58
CA GLN A 172 8.92 -4.25 -4.54
C GLN A 172 10.43 -4.03 -4.62
N ASN A 173 10.90 -3.67 -5.82
CA ASN A 173 12.30 -3.48 -6.15
C ASN A 173 12.44 -2.24 -7.04
N PHE A 174 13.40 -1.38 -6.80
CA PHE A 174 13.63 -0.13 -7.53
C PHE A 174 13.59 -0.29 -9.05
N GLU A 175 14.36 -1.25 -9.59
CA GLU A 175 14.40 -1.47 -11.04
C GLU A 175 13.02 -1.86 -11.59
N LYS A 176 12.31 -2.71 -10.84
CA LYS A 176 10.96 -3.18 -11.20
C LYS A 176 9.92 -2.08 -11.10
N LEU A 177 10.06 -1.17 -10.15
CA LEU A 177 9.17 -0.03 -10.03
C LEU A 177 9.32 0.93 -11.24
N PHE A 178 10.54 1.16 -11.74
CA PHE A 178 10.76 1.89 -12.99
C PHE A 178 10.23 1.14 -14.23
N GLU A 179 10.33 -0.19 -14.26
CA GLU A 179 9.72 -1.00 -15.31
C GLU A 179 8.19 -0.85 -15.29
N ALA A 180 7.56 -0.89 -14.11
CA ALA A 180 6.13 -0.71 -13.95
C ALA A 180 5.64 0.64 -14.49
N VAL A 181 6.27 1.73 -14.07
CA VAL A 181 5.97 3.09 -14.56
C VAL A 181 6.05 3.15 -16.08
N ARG A 182 7.15 2.66 -16.66
CA ARG A 182 7.34 2.64 -18.13
C ARG A 182 6.24 1.84 -18.84
N ASP A 183 5.87 0.67 -18.31
CA ASP A 183 4.86 -0.19 -18.93
C ASP A 183 3.46 0.47 -18.85
N PHE A 184 3.12 1.14 -17.74
CA PHE A 184 1.87 1.90 -17.61
C PHE A 184 1.85 3.12 -18.55
N GLU A 185 2.94 3.85 -18.67
CA GLU A 185 3.06 4.97 -19.62
C GLU A 185 2.89 4.51 -21.06
N GLN A 186 3.52 3.39 -21.46
CA GLN A 186 3.35 2.82 -22.78
C GLN A 186 1.92 2.35 -23.03
N ALA A 187 1.26 1.76 -22.04
CA ALA A 187 -0.16 1.40 -22.13
C ALA A 187 -1.03 2.64 -22.40
N LEU A 188 -0.71 3.77 -21.76
CA LEU A 188 -1.42 5.05 -21.92
C LEU A 188 -1.08 5.78 -23.22
N VAL A 189 0.07 5.51 -23.85
CA VAL A 189 0.38 5.95 -25.22
C VAL A 189 -0.51 5.22 -26.22
N LEU A 190 -0.76 3.93 -26.02
CA LEU A 190 -1.62 3.12 -26.89
C LEU A 190 -3.12 3.41 -26.67
N ASP A 191 -3.52 3.70 -25.45
CA ASP A 191 -4.88 4.10 -25.09
C ASP A 191 -4.85 5.18 -24.00
N PRO A 192 -4.94 6.46 -24.36
CA PRO A 192 -4.96 7.58 -23.40
C PRO A 192 -6.19 7.58 -22.46
N THR A 193 -7.21 6.77 -22.75
CA THR A 193 -8.45 6.65 -21.97
C THR A 193 -8.46 5.41 -21.07
N PHE A 194 -7.35 4.70 -20.97
CA PHE A 194 -7.25 3.51 -20.13
C PHE A 194 -7.19 3.89 -18.65
N LEU A 195 -8.36 3.97 -18.00
CA LEU A 195 -8.51 4.38 -16.60
C LEU A 195 -7.57 3.61 -15.66
N ARG A 196 -7.58 2.28 -15.72
CA ARG A 196 -6.80 1.43 -14.81
C ARG A 196 -5.30 1.63 -14.92
N ALA A 197 -4.79 1.86 -16.14
CA ALA A 197 -3.37 2.20 -16.32
C ALA A 197 -3.04 3.57 -15.71
N SER A 198 -3.96 4.54 -15.79
CA SER A 198 -3.78 5.85 -15.13
C SER A 198 -3.79 5.74 -13.59
N GLU A 199 -4.68 4.91 -13.03
CA GLU A 199 -4.74 4.63 -11.58
C GLU A 199 -3.49 3.89 -11.09
N ALA A 200 -3.04 2.89 -11.85
CA ALA A 200 -1.83 2.12 -11.52
C ALA A 200 -0.56 3.00 -11.61
N LEU A 201 -0.46 3.85 -12.65
CA LEU A 201 0.63 4.80 -12.79
C LEU A 201 0.68 5.78 -11.61
N ALA A 202 -0.48 6.29 -11.18
CA ALA A 202 -0.55 7.20 -10.04
C ALA A 202 -0.03 6.52 -8.76
N ARG A 203 -0.41 5.28 -8.50
CA ARG A 203 0.07 4.50 -7.36
C ARG A 203 1.56 4.17 -7.47
N ALA A 204 2.04 3.81 -8.65
CA ALA A 204 3.46 3.52 -8.87
C ALA A 204 4.36 4.74 -8.58
N HIS A 205 3.88 5.95 -8.87
CA HIS A 205 4.59 7.17 -8.48
C HIS A 205 4.52 7.44 -6.97
N ILE A 206 3.43 7.06 -6.28
CA ILE A 206 3.41 7.08 -4.80
C ILE A 206 4.47 6.14 -4.23
N ASP A 207 4.55 4.91 -4.75
CA ASP A 207 5.54 3.93 -4.32
C ASP A 207 6.97 4.46 -4.57
N GLN A 208 7.23 5.13 -5.71
CA GLN A 208 8.53 5.79 -5.98
C GLN A 208 8.88 6.87 -4.95
N GLY A 209 7.89 7.60 -4.44
CA GLY A 209 8.08 8.64 -3.44
C GLY A 209 8.40 8.05 -2.06
N PHE A 210 7.69 7.01 -1.65
CA PHE A 210 7.92 6.33 -0.38
C PHE A 210 9.23 5.52 -0.35
N ASP A 211 9.55 4.84 -1.46
CA ASP A 211 10.78 4.06 -1.58
C ASP A 211 12.01 4.94 -1.90
N GLU A 212 11.84 6.27 -1.99
CA GLU A 212 12.90 7.24 -2.29
C GLU A 212 13.69 6.91 -3.58
N ALA A 213 13.01 6.22 -4.50
CA ALA A 213 13.56 5.83 -5.80
C ALA A 213 13.89 7.05 -6.67
N VAL A 214 13.19 8.15 -6.44
CA VAL A 214 13.38 9.48 -7.03
C VAL A 214 13.21 10.54 -5.94
N LEU A 215 13.43 11.82 -6.27
CA LEU A 215 13.09 12.89 -5.34
C LEU A 215 11.57 12.84 -5.07
N SER A 216 11.17 12.82 -3.80
CA SER A 216 9.77 12.68 -3.39
C SER A 216 8.89 13.74 -4.03
N HIS A 217 9.36 15.01 -4.09
CA HIS A 217 8.64 16.09 -4.78
C HIS A 217 8.26 15.73 -6.23
N ASP A 218 9.20 15.18 -7.00
CA ASP A 218 8.93 14.79 -8.40
C ASP A 218 7.92 13.63 -8.46
N ALA A 219 8.04 12.66 -7.55
CA ALA A 219 7.11 11.53 -7.44
C ALA A 219 5.68 12.01 -7.14
N TRP A 220 5.53 12.94 -6.18
CA TRP A 220 4.22 13.51 -5.83
C TRP A 220 3.57 14.26 -6.99
N GLN A 221 4.36 15.02 -7.76
CA GLN A 221 3.84 15.72 -8.93
C GLN A 221 3.38 14.75 -10.03
N HIS A 222 4.17 13.73 -10.34
CA HIS A 222 3.79 12.71 -11.32
C HIS A 222 2.56 11.91 -10.87
N ALA A 223 2.46 11.56 -9.58
CA ALA A 223 1.28 10.92 -9.01
C ALA A 223 0.03 11.79 -9.18
N ARG A 224 0.13 13.09 -8.91
CA ARG A 224 -0.94 14.08 -9.11
C ARG A 224 -1.42 14.12 -10.55
N GLU A 225 -0.49 14.21 -11.52
CA GLU A 225 -0.81 14.27 -12.94
C GLU A 225 -1.54 13.00 -13.40
N ALA A 226 -1.07 11.84 -12.98
CA ALA A 226 -1.67 10.56 -13.31
C ALA A 226 -3.07 10.40 -12.67
N ALA A 227 -3.24 10.78 -11.39
CA ALA A 227 -4.52 10.76 -10.71
C ALA A 227 -5.53 11.74 -11.34
N GLN A 228 -5.11 12.95 -11.70
CA GLN A 228 -5.95 13.90 -12.43
C GLN A 228 -6.35 13.39 -13.81
N ARG A 229 -5.46 12.66 -14.50
CA ARG A 229 -5.81 11.96 -15.75
C ARG A 229 -6.91 10.94 -15.49
N ALA A 230 -6.79 10.11 -14.46
CA ALA A 230 -7.81 9.13 -14.10
C ALA A 230 -9.18 9.81 -13.82
N LEU A 231 -9.22 10.93 -13.10
CA LEU A 231 -10.47 11.67 -12.83
C LEU A 231 -11.07 12.34 -14.08
N ARG A 232 -10.26 12.68 -15.08
CA ARG A 232 -10.80 13.16 -16.38
C ARG A 232 -11.49 12.05 -17.17
N ILE A 233 -11.06 10.78 -16.96
CA ILE A 233 -11.66 9.61 -17.61
C ILE A 233 -12.91 9.18 -16.83
N ASP A 234 -12.78 9.05 -15.50
CA ASP A 234 -13.91 8.74 -14.60
C ASP A 234 -13.79 9.54 -13.31
N ALA A 235 -14.67 10.53 -13.15
CA ALA A 235 -14.76 11.36 -11.95
C ALA A 235 -15.13 10.60 -10.67
N LYS A 236 -15.44 9.29 -10.75
CA LYS A 236 -15.73 8.40 -9.63
C LYS A 236 -14.59 7.42 -9.35
N SER A 237 -13.37 7.69 -9.79
CA SER A 237 -12.22 6.88 -9.44
C SER A 237 -11.84 7.05 -7.97
N ALA A 238 -12.16 6.06 -7.14
CA ALA A 238 -11.79 6.06 -5.72
C ALA A 238 -10.27 6.08 -5.54
N THR A 239 -9.54 5.32 -6.35
CA THR A 239 -8.08 5.29 -6.34
C THR A 239 -7.47 6.66 -6.63
N ALA A 240 -7.98 7.38 -7.63
CA ALA A 240 -7.47 8.70 -7.97
C ALA A 240 -7.73 9.72 -6.86
N HIS A 241 -8.91 9.70 -6.24
CA HIS A 241 -9.18 10.50 -5.05
C HIS A 241 -8.26 10.15 -3.88
N ALA A 242 -8.01 8.86 -3.61
CA ALA A 242 -7.10 8.45 -2.54
C ALA A 242 -5.66 8.95 -2.78
N VAL A 243 -5.15 8.83 -4.01
CA VAL A 243 -3.83 9.37 -4.40
C VAL A 243 -3.76 10.88 -4.22
N LEU A 244 -4.77 11.63 -4.68
CA LEU A 244 -4.79 13.08 -4.51
C LEU A 244 -4.86 13.48 -3.03
N GLY A 245 -5.59 12.73 -2.22
CA GLY A 245 -5.63 12.95 -0.77
C GLY A 245 -4.25 12.84 -0.12
N LEU A 246 -3.48 11.81 -0.49
CA LEU A 246 -2.11 11.66 -0.01
C LEU A 246 -1.21 12.79 -0.53
N VAL A 247 -1.27 13.10 -1.82
CA VAL A 247 -0.45 14.16 -2.43
C VAL A 247 -0.75 15.53 -1.83
N HIS A 248 -2.01 15.85 -1.51
CA HIS A 248 -2.34 17.09 -0.78
C HIS A 248 -1.72 17.12 0.62
N GLY A 249 -1.59 15.96 1.29
CA GLY A 249 -0.90 15.86 2.57
C GLY A 249 0.62 16.04 2.44
N GLU A 250 1.26 15.24 1.59
CA GLU A 250 2.72 15.13 1.46
C GLU A 250 3.36 16.33 0.75
N GLU A 251 2.72 16.82 -0.32
CA GLU A 251 3.26 17.87 -1.17
C GLU A 251 2.77 19.26 -0.75
N ASP A 252 1.45 19.42 -0.55
CA ASP A 252 0.86 20.75 -0.36
C ASP A 252 0.75 21.15 1.13
N PHE A 253 0.78 20.16 2.02
CA PHE A 253 0.38 20.30 3.44
C PHE A 253 -1.00 20.95 3.59
N ASP A 254 -1.91 20.64 2.62
CA ASP A 254 -3.31 21.08 2.62
C ASP A 254 -4.21 19.99 3.20
N TRP A 255 -4.33 20.01 4.51
CA TRP A 255 -5.11 19.03 5.27
C TRP A 255 -6.59 19.01 4.92
N ASN A 256 -7.17 20.17 4.55
CA ASN A 256 -8.58 20.25 4.18
C ASN A 256 -8.83 19.61 2.81
N ALA A 257 -7.95 19.85 1.85
CA ALA A 257 -8.01 19.20 0.54
C ALA A 257 -7.79 17.69 0.69
N ALA A 258 -6.80 17.26 1.49
CA ALA A 258 -6.56 15.84 1.77
C ALA A 258 -7.79 15.15 2.36
N ASP A 259 -8.41 15.73 3.40
CA ASP A 259 -9.63 15.20 4.03
C ASP A 259 -10.79 15.12 3.04
N ALA A 260 -10.98 16.13 2.16
CA ALA A 260 -12.03 16.13 1.15
C ALA A 260 -11.86 14.98 0.15
N GLU A 261 -10.64 14.77 -0.34
CA GLU A 261 -10.31 13.70 -1.28
C GLU A 261 -10.47 12.31 -0.65
N PHE A 262 -10.00 12.10 0.59
CA PHE A 262 -10.20 10.83 1.30
C PHE A 262 -11.69 10.56 1.59
N ASN A 263 -12.47 11.57 1.96
CA ASN A 263 -13.90 11.41 2.15
C ASN A 263 -14.58 10.99 0.84
N GLN A 264 -14.17 11.55 -0.30
CA GLN A 264 -14.68 11.16 -1.60
C GLN A 264 -14.28 9.72 -1.96
N ALA A 265 -13.01 9.36 -1.78
CA ALA A 265 -12.52 7.99 -2.02
C ALA A 265 -13.30 6.96 -1.19
N LEU A 266 -13.44 7.20 0.12
CA LEU A 266 -14.13 6.29 1.03
C LEU A 266 -15.66 6.31 0.88
N ALA A 267 -16.26 7.37 0.34
CA ALA A 267 -17.68 7.36 -0.03
C ALA A 267 -17.93 6.47 -1.26
N LEU A 268 -16.97 6.42 -2.20
CA LEU A 268 -17.02 5.58 -3.40
C LEU A 268 -16.68 4.12 -3.08
N ASN A 269 -15.67 3.88 -2.25
CA ASN A 269 -15.27 2.55 -1.78
C ASN A 269 -14.88 2.59 -0.28
N PRO A 270 -15.83 2.34 0.63
CA PRO A 270 -15.59 2.43 2.09
C PRO A 270 -14.56 1.43 2.63
N ARG A 271 -14.21 0.43 1.84
CA ARG A 271 -13.30 -0.66 2.22
C ARG A 271 -12.05 -0.71 1.34
N ASP A 272 -11.71 0.37 0.68
CA ASP A 272 -10.47 0.44 -0.08
C ASP A 272 -9.27 0.44 0.86
N PRO A 273 -8.43 -0.62 0.89
CA PRO A 273 -7.33 -0.71 1.84
C PRO A 273 -6.26 0.35 1.60
N VAL A 274 -6.09 0.80 0.35
CA VAL A 274 -5.13 1.84 -0.04
C VAL A 274 -5.61 3.20 0.46
N ALA A 275 -6.87 3.57 0.18
CA ALA A 275 -7.46 4.82 0.66
C ALA A 275 -7.43 4.91 2.19
N LEU A 276 -7.75 3.80 2.88
CA LEU A 276 -7.68 3.71 4.34
C LEU A 276 -6.25 3.87 4.85
N SER A 277 -5.26 3.25 4.20
CA SER A 277 -3.86 3.36 4.60
C SER A 277 -3.33 4.78 4.42
N TYR A 278 -3.60 5.41 3.27
CA TYR A 278 -3.18 6.78 2.99
C TYR A 278 -3.83 7.80 3.95
N ALA A 279 -5.13 7.66 4.22
CA ALA A 279 -5.81 8.48 5.22
C ALA A 279 -5.21 8.30 6.62
N ALA A 280 -4.78 7.08 6.97
CA ALA A 280 -4.12 6.80 8.24
C ALA A 280 -2.77 7.48 8.36
N ILE A 281 -1.94 7.45 7.31
CA ILE A 281 -0.64 8.13 7.24
C ILE A 281 -0.82 9.62 7.47
N VAL A 282 -1.67 10.28 6.69
CA VAL A 282 -1.93 11.72 6.79
C VAL A 282 -2.50 12.11 8.16
N ALA A 283 -3.40 11.31 8.73
CA ALA A 283 -3.91 11.53 10.08
C ALA A 283 -2.79 11.40 11.14
N GLY A 284 -1.89 10.43 10.97
CA GLY A 284 -0.71 10.22 11.85
C GLY A 284 0.24 11.40 11.82
N ALA A 285 0.59 11.90 10.62
CA ALA A 285 1.43 13.08 10.43
C ALA A 285 0.87 14.34 11.14
N ARG A 286 -0.45 14.48 11.14
CA ARG A 286 -1.16 15.56 11.86
C ARG A 286 -1.22 15.36 13.38
N GLY A 287 -0.79 14.20 13.88
CA GLY A 287 -0.87 13.84 15.30
C GLY A 287 -2.29 13.38 15.73
N LEU A 288 -3.16 13.05 14.80
CA LEU A 288 -4.51 12.54 15.05
C LEU A 288 -4.46 11.02 15.31
N LYS A 289 -3.69 10.61 16.31
CA LYS A 289 -3.40 9.21 16.63
C LYS A 289 -4.64 8.29 16.68
N PRO A 290 -5.75 8.62 17.38
CA PRO A 290 -6.92 7.73 17.42
C PRO A 290 -7.54 7.51 16.04
N GLU A 291 -7.53 8.54 15.19
CA GLU A 291 -8.06 8.47 13.85
C GLU A 291 -7.15 7.66 12.91
N SER A 292 -5.85 7.95 12.94
CA SER A 292 -4.83 7.18 12.23
C SER A 292 -4.91 5.69 12.57
N GLN A 293 -4.95 5.35 13.85
CA GLN A 293 -5.05 3.95 14.30
C GLN A 293 -6.35 3.28 13.86
N ARG A 294 -7.47 4.01 13.86
CA ARG A 294 -8.76 3.51 13.35
C ARG A 294 -8.67 3.18 11.86
N PHE A 295 -8.06 4.04 11.06
CA PHE A 295 -7.89 3.82 9.63
C PHE A 295 -6.92 2.67 9.32
N PHE A 296 -5.77 2.59 10.02
CA PHE A 296 -4.86 1.45 9.87
C PHE A 296 -5.53 0.12 10.22
N ASN A 297 -6.29 0.07 11.32
CA ASN A 297 -7.03 -1.13 11.71
C ASN A 297 -8.08 -1.51 10.66
N ALA A 298 -8.77 -0.53 10.07
CA ALA A 298 -9.73 -0.77 9.01
C ALA A 298 -9.05 -1.30 7.72
N SER A 299 -7.90 -0.74 7.34
CA SER A 299 -7.09 -1.23 6.22
C SER A 299 -6.64 -2.67 6.45
N LEU A 300 -6.09 -2.98 7.62
CA LEU A 300 -5.64 -4.33 7.99
C LEU A 300 -6.79 -5.34 8.15
N ALA A 301 -8.02 -4.89 8.40
CA ALA A 301 -9.18 -5.77 8.38
C ALA A 301 -9.55 -6.25 6.96
N VAL A 302 -9.19 -5.47 5.94
CA VAL A 302 -9.39 -5.81 4.52
C VAL A 302 -8.16 -6.47 3.93
N ASP A 303 -6.96 -6.02 4.30
CA ASP A 303 -5.68 -6.49 3.75
C ASP A 303 -4.71 -6.89 4.89
N PRO A 304 -4.97 -8.02 5.60
CA PRO A 304 -4.32 -8.36 6.87
C PRO A 304 -2.83 -8.69 6.77
N LEU A 305 -2.35 -9.07 5.59
CA LEU A 305 -0.95 -9.40 5.33
C LEU A 305 -0.26 -8.35 4.45
N ASN A 306 -0.63 -7.08 4.62
CA ASN A 306 0.01 -5.97 3.95
C ASN A 306 1.23 -5.48 4.78
N PRO A 307 2.48 -5.67 4.32
CA PRO A 307 3.66 -5.28 5.07
C PRO A 307 3.81 -3.77 5.18
N TYR A 308 3.44 -2.99 4.15
CA TYR A 308 3.46 -1.52 4.17
C TYR A 308 2.56 -0.97 5.26
N THR A 309 1.30 -1.40 5.29
CA THR A 309 0.35 -0.93 6.31
C THR A 309 0.82 -1.28 7.73
N GLN A 310 1.46 -2.45 7.93
CA GLN A 310 2.05 -2.81 9.23
C GLN A 310 3.26 -1.92 9.58
N GLN A 311 4.10 -1.58 8.61
CA GLN A 311 5.26 -0.72 8.81
C GLN A 311 4.84 0.70 9.18
N HIS A 312 3.96 1.35 8.40
CA HIS A 312 3.47 2.71 8.69
C HIS A 312 2.71 2.78 10.03
N LEU A 313 1.93 1.74 10.37
CA LEU A 313 1.34 1.63 11.72
C LEU A 313 2.45 1.61 12.78
N GLY A 314 3.52 0.86 12.56
CA GLY A 314 4.68 0.80 13.46
C GLY A 314 5.40 2.15 13.59
N GLN A 315 5.59 2.87 12.51
CA GLN A 315 6.20 4.21 12.49
C GLN A 315 5.32 5.22 13.25
N MET A 316 4.01 5.25 12.98
CA MET A 316 3.07 6.11 13.71
C MET A 316 3.09 5.83 15.22
N LEU A 317 3.11 4.55 15.62
CA LEU A 317 3.16 4.16 17.03
C LEU A 317 4.51 4.51 17.67
N LEU A 318 5.63 4.39 16.93
CA LEU A 318 6.95 4.83 17.37
C LEU A 318 6.95 6.35 17.64
N ALA A 319 6.47 7.13 16.67
CA ALA A 319 6.35 8.59 16.81
C ALA A 319 5.42 8.99 17.96
N ALA A 320 4.42 8.18 18.29
CA ALA A 320 3.53 8.37 19.43
C ALA A 320 4.14 7.93 20.79
N GLY A 321 5.31 7.27 20.77
CA GLY A 321 5.96 6.71 21.96
C GLY A 321 5.41 5.36 22.43
N ASP A 322 4.53 4.72 21.65
CA ASP A 322 3.94 3.41 21.96
C ASP A 322 4.85 2.27 21.51
N PHE A 323 6.05 2.23 22.05
CA PHE A 323 7.13 1.35 21.60
C PHE A 323 6.78 -0.15 21.60
N ALA A 324 5.91 -0.61 22.50
CA ALA A 324 5.54 -2.02 22.56
C ALA A 324 4.67 -2.43 21.36
N GLU A 325 3.65 -1.64 21.06
CA GLU A 325 2.75 -1.83 19.94
C GLU A 325 3.47 -1.60 18.61
N ALA A 326 4.34 -0.59 18.52
CA ALA A 326 5.20 -0.34 17.37
C ALA A 326 6.06 -1.57 17.03
N GLN A 327 6.72 -2.15 18.03
CA GLN A 327 7.53 -3.36 17.86
C GLN A 327 6.68 -4.53 17.33
N VAL A 328 5.45 -4.70 17.81
CA VAL A 328 4.55 -5.77 17.32
C VAL A 328 4.19 -5.56 15.85
N ALA A 329 3.85 -4.34 15.43
CA ALA A 329 3.50 -4.03 14.05
C ALA A 329 4.71 -4.25 13.10
N LEU A 330 5.89 -3.74 13.46
CA LEU A 330 7.12 -3.90 12.66
C LEU A 330 7.53 -5.39 12.55
N ARG A 331 7.42 -6.17 13.65
CA ARG A 331 7.69 -7.63 13.60
C ARG A 331 6.68 -8.37 12.71
N LYS A 332 5.43 -7.95 12.66
CA LYS A 332 4.44 -8.50 11.72
C LYS A 332 4.82 -8.18 10.28
N SER A 333 5.24 -6.95 9.98
CA SER A 333 5.73 -6.57 8.65
C SER A 333 6.88 -7.49 8.21
N ILE A 334 7.90 -7.68 9.04
CA ILE A 334 9.03 -8.60 8.79
C ILE A 334 8.55 -10.06 8.60
N ALA A 335 7.59 -10.52 9.40
CA ALA A 335 7.05 -11.88 9.28
C ALA A 335 6.28 -12.11 7.97
N ILE A 336 5.69 -11.07 7.40
CA ILE A 336 5.04 -11.09 6.08
C ILE A 336 6.08 -11.10 4.97
N ASN A 337 7.01 -10.17 5.01
CA ASN A 337 8.11 -10.05 4.05
C ASN A 337 9.42 -9.70 4.78
N ALA A 338 10.30 -10.68 4.91
CA ALA A 338 11.58 -10.52 5.62
C ALA A 338 12.59 -9.61 4.88
N LEU A 339 12.35 -9.35 3.59
CA LEU A 339 13.19 -8.47 2.77
C LEU A 339 12.60 -7.06 2.64
N PHE A 340 11.47 -6.79 3.30
CA PHE A 340 10.86 -5.47 3.32
C PHE A 340 11.70 -4.55 4.22
N ASP A 341 12.30 -3.54 3.63
CA ASP A 341 13.28 -2.67 4.24
C ASP A 341 12.73 -1.68 5.28
N GLY A 342 13.62 -0.98 5.97
CA GLY A 342 13.28 0.02 6.98
C GLY A 342 12.78 -0.54 8.31
N ASN A 343 12.22 -1.75 8.37
CA ASN A 343 11.65 -2.30 9.59
C ASN A 343 12.69 -2.52 10.70
N HIS A 344 13.85 -3.06 10.35
CA HIS A 344 14.95 -3.27 11.31
C HIS A 344 15.56 -1.94 11.77
N TYR A 345 15.59 -0.93 10.90
CA TYR A 345 15.97 0.43 11.27
C TYR A 345 15.02 1.00 12.33
N GLN A 346 13.69 0.93 12.12
CA GLN A 346 12.71 1.41 13.08
C GLN A 346 12.78 0.63 14.41
N LEU A 347 12.97 -0.69 14.37
CA LEU A 347 13.21 -1.50 15.58
C LEU A 347 14.47 -1.07 16.31
N SER A 348 15.53 -0.70 15.59
CA SER A 348 16.76 -0.18 16.18
C SER A 348 16.53 1.17 16.90
N LYS A 349 15.71 2.07 16.34
CA LYS A 349 15.30 3.33 16.98
C LYS A 349 14.53 3.06 18.28
N ILE A 350 13.61 2.11 18.30
CA ILE A 350 12.88 1.71 19.52
C ILE A 350 13.85 1.26 20.62
N ASN A 351 14.76 0.33 20.29
CA ASN A 351 15.73 -0.17 21.26
C ASN A 351 16.69 0.94 21.74
N LEU A 352 17.07 1.84 20.83
CA LEU A 352 17.92 2.98 21.13
C LEU A 352 17.22 3.95 22.12
N ALA A 353 15.94 4.25 21.89
CA ALA A 353 15.13 5.07 22.78
C ALA A 353 14.98 4.46 24.19
N ARG A 354 15.02 3.13 24.30
CA ARG A 354 15.01 2.39 25.58
C ARG A 354 16.38 2.27 26.24
N GLY A 355 17.46 2.70 25.57
CA GLY A 355 18.83 2.52 26.04
C GLY A 355 19.37 1.11 25.88
N GLU A 356 18.73 0.27 25.07
CA GLU A 356 19.07 -1.13 24.82
C GLU A 356 20.05 -1.22 23.64
N PHE A 357 21.26 -0.67 23.79
CA PHE A 357 22.20 -0.41 22.67
C PHE A 357 22.67 -1.67 21.93
N GLU A 358 22.88 -2.78 22.64
CA GLU A 358 23.29 -4.05 22.01
C GLU A 358 22.14 -4.64 21.17
N ALA A 359 20.90 -4.52 21.65
CA ALA A 359 19.74 -4.94 20.91
C ALA A 359 19.51 -4.04 19.67
N ALA A 360 19.70 -2.72 19.84
CA ALA A 360 19.66 -1.76 18.73
C ALA A 360 20.69 -2.11 17.64
N LEU A 361 21.94 -2.42 18.04
CA LEU A 361 23.00 -2.80 17.10
C LEU A 361 22.65 -4.06 16.32
N LYS A 362 22.11 -5.07 17.02
CA LYS A 362 21.69 -6.32 16.39
C LYS A 362 20.59 -6.08 15.35
N GLU A 363 19.60 -5.21 15.64
CA GLU A 363 18.56 -4.87 14.67
C GLU A 363 19.15 -4.11 13.47
N ALA A 364 19.93 -3.06 13.70
CA ALA A 364 20.52 -2.28 12.61
C ALA A 364 21.40 -3.12 11.68
N GLN A 365 22.07 -4.15 12.21
CA GLN A 365 22.88 -5.07 11.39
C GLN A 365 22.04 -5.97 10.47
N GLN A 366 20.78 -6.23 10.81
CA GLN A 366 19.84 -7.01 10.02
C GLN A 366 19.15 -6.20 8.92
N GLU A 367 19.27 -4.85 8.97
CA GLU A 367 18.69 -4.00 7.94
C GLU A 367 19.26 -4.35 6.55
N VAL A 368 18.35 -4.43 5.56
CA VAL A 368 18.69 -4.92 4.22
C VAL A 368 19.25 -3.81 3.34
N THR A 369 18.77 -2.57 3.50
CA THR A 369 19.26 -1.42 2.74
C THR A 369 20.46 -0.77 3.43
N PRO A 370 21.52 -0.42 2.67
CA PRO A 370 22.73 0.16 3.24
C PRO A 370 22.51 1.49 3.96
N ASP A 371 21.63 2.33 3.46
CA ASP A 371 21.34 3.68 3.99
C ASP A 371 20.58 3.62 5.31
N ALA A 372 19.48 2.89 5.39
CA ALA A 372 18.75 2.67 6.63
C ALA A 372 19.64 2.00 7.70
N LYS A 373 20.47 1.03 7.26
CA LYS A 373 21.51 0.46 8.12
C LYS A 373 22.49 1.50 8.63
N ASN A 374 23.03 2.36 7.75
CA ASN A 374 23.98 3.38 8.11
C ASN A 374 23.37 4.44 9.05
N ALA A 375 22.10 4.82 8.84
CA ALA A 375 21.38 5.73 9.73
C ALA A 375 21.29 5.17 11.15
N GLY A 376 20.85 3.91 11.30
CA GLY A 376 20.79 3.22 12.58
C GLY A 376 22.17 3.08 13.24
N LEU A 377 23.16 2.60 12.48
CA LEU A 377 24.53 2.39 12.99
C LEU A 377 25.17 3.70 13.45
N ALA A 378 24.97 4.83 12.73
CA ALA A 378 25.55 6.12 13.11
C ALA A 378 25.06 6.57 14.48
N MET A 379 23.77 6.45 14.78
CA MET A 379 23.19 6.78 16.09
C MET A 379 23.69 5.82 17.19
N ILE A 380 23.69 4.52 16.92
CA ILE A 380 24.07 3.48 17.89
C ILE A 380 25.55 3.59 18.26
N TYR A 381 26.44 3.78 17.27
CA TYR A 381 27.87 3.98 17.54
C TYR A 381 28.12 5.27 18.32
N HIS A 382 27.36 6.33 18.07
CA HIS A 382 27.42 7.53 18.90
C HIS A 382 27.05 7.22 20.36
N ALA A 383 25.96 6.50 20.60
CA ALA A 383 25.53 6.09 21.96
C ALA A 383 26.60 5.23 22.67
N LEU A 384 27.27 4.37 21.92
CA LEU A 384 28.37 3.53 22.39
C LEU A 384 29.72 4.28 22.51
N ARG A 385 29.75 5.59 22.23
CA ARG A 385 30.96 6.45 22.23
C ARG A 385 32.03 6.02 21.21
N ARG A 386 31.63 5.36 20.14
CA ARG A 386 32.48 4.93 19.02
C ARG A 386 32.43 6.00 17.93
N LYS A 387 33.10 7.13 18.18
CA LYS A 387 33.00 8.31 17.32
C LYS A 387 33.36 8.02 15.85
N ASP A 388 34.50 7.39 15.60
CA ASP A 388 35.00 7.18 14.24
C ASP A 388 34.06 6.28 13.42
N ASP A 389 33.47 5.26 14.07
CA ASP A 389 32.50 4.38 13.45
C ASP A 389 31.18 5.11 13.15
N SER A 390 30.73 5.98 14.07
CA SER A 390 29.54 6.83 13.88
C SER A 390 29.74 7.82 12.72
N ASP A 391 30.91 8.46 12.63
CA ASP A 391 31.24 9.40 11.54
C ASP A 391 31.34 8.67 10.20
N ALA A 392 31.90 7.47 10.16
CA ALA A 392 31.97 6.65 8.94
C ALA A 392 30.59 6.22 8.44
N ALA A 393 29.70 5.78 9.34
CA ALA A 393 28.34 5.40 9.01
C ALA A 393 27.53 6.60 8.49
N LEU A 394 27.59 7.75 9.18
CA LEU A 394 26.93 8.99 8.74
C LEU A 394 27.46 9.46 7.37
N ALA A 395 28.75 9.42 7.14
CA ALA A 395 29.32 9.74 5.83
C ALA A 395 28.87 8.76 4.74
N GLY A 396 28.65 7.49 5.09
CA GLY A 396 28.04 6.49 4.20
C GLY A 396 26.61 6.86 3.81
N LEU A 397 25.77 7.18 4.78
CA LEU A 397 24.39 7.63 4.57
C LEU A 397 24.32 8.88 3.67
N ILE A 398 25.09 9.92 3.99
CA ILE A 398 25.09 11.18 3.21
C ILE A 398 25.49 10.93 1.74
N ARG A 399 26.49 10.07 1.49
CA ARG A 399 26.91 9.76 0.11
C ARG A 399 25.87 8.95 -0.67
N ALA A 400 25.17 8.05 -0.01
CA ALA A 400 24.20 7.18 -0.66
C ALA A 400 22.87 7.90 -0.91
N SER A 401 22.33 8.58 0.10
CA SER A 401 20.94 9.01 0.11
C SER A 401 20.74 10.43 0.66
N GLY A 402 21.81 11.23 0.77
CA GLY A 402 21.68 12.60 1.31
C GLY A 402 20.82 13.54 0.45
N ASP A 403 20.54 13.20 -0.80
CA ASP A 403 19.65 13.98 -1.66
C ASP A 403 18.20 13.47 -1.63
N THR A 404 18.01 12.17 -1.49
CA THR A 404 16.67 11.54 -1.51
C THR A 404 16.09 11.33 -0.11
N TRP A 405 16.94 11.17 0.91
CA TRP A 405 16.50 10.89 2.29
C TRP A 405 17.12 11.84 3.33
N PRO A 406 16.97 13.16 3.18
CA PRO A 406 17.57 14.15 4.06
C PRO A 406 17.05 14.08 5.50
N TYR A 407 15.82 13.63 5.74
CA TYR A 407 15.27 13.50 7.08
C TYR A 407 16.05 12.50 7.94
N SER A 408 16.45 11.37 7.41
CA SER A 408 17.28 10.40 8.13
C SER A 408 18.65 10.96 8.51
N VAL A 409 19.24 11.78 7.65
CA VAL A 409 20.49 12.48 7.98
C VAL A 409 20.25 13.48 9.11
N ALA A 410 19.15 14.23 9.06
CA ALA A 410 18.75 15.15 10.13
C ALA A 410 18.55 14.42 11.47
N THR A 411 17.92 13.23 11.42
CA THR A 411 17.69 12.37 12.60
C THR A 411 18.99 11.97 13.27
N VAL A 412 20.00 11.58 12.49
CA VAL A 412 21.33 11.24 13.02
C VAL A 412 21.99 12.44 13.69
N TYR A 413 21.99 13.62 13.04
CA TYR A 413 22.56 14.82 13.61
C TYR A 413 21.82 15.29 14.88
N ALA A 414 20.48 15.21 14.87
CA ALA A 414 19.66 15.54 16.05
C ALA A 414 20.00 14.63 17.24
N TYR A 415 20.10 13.32 17.01
CA TYR A 415 20.48 12.35 18.03
C TYR A 415 21.89 12.59 18.59
N ARG A 416 22.84 13.01 17.75
CA ARG A 416 24.22 13.35 18.15
C ARG A 416 24.31 14.70 18.86
N GLY A 417 23.22 15.49 18.91
CA GLY A 417 23.19 16.84 19.49
C GLY A 417 23.76 17.92 18.59
N GLU A 418 24.03 17.64 17.34
CA GLU A 418 24.57 18.55 16.31
C GLU A 418 23.41 19.36 15.70
N ARG A 419 22.88 20.32 16.48
CA ARG A 419 21.61 20.99 16.18
C ARG A 419 21.59 21.77 14.87
N ASN A 420 22.68 22.44 14.52
CA ASN A 420 22.71 23.30 13.33
C ASN A 420 22.65 22.44 12.05
N GLU A 421 23.42 21.38 12.04
CA GLU A 421 23.44 20.39 10.97
C GLU A 421 22.06 19.71 10.83
N ALA A 422 21.45 19.31 11.96
CA ALA A 422 20.10 18.76 11.96
C ALA A 422 19.09 19.73 11.30
N PHE A 423 19.11 21.03 11.62
CA PHE A 423 18.22 21.99 10.99
C PHE A 423 18.51 22.21 9.49
N GLN A 424 19.77 22.19 9.06
CA GLN A 424 20.11 22.27 7.63
C GLN A 424 19.49 21.12 6.84
N TRP A 425 19.56 19.91 7.39
CA TRP A 425 19.00 18.73 6.76
C TRP A 425 17.46 18.69 6.84
N LEU A 426 16.85 19.15 7.93
CA LEU A 426 15.40 19.32 8.02
C LEU A 426 14.85 20.33 6.99
N GLU A 427 15.55 21.46 6.76
CA GLU A 427 15.15 22.40 5.72
C GLU A 427 15.32 21.80 4.30
N LYS A 428 16.31 20.94 4.11
CA LYS A 428 16.48 20.20 2.87
C LYS A 428 15.35 19.19 2.66
N GLY A 429 14.99 18.42 3.70
CA GLY A 429 13.87 17.48 3.66
C GLY A 429 12.54 18.16 3.37
N LEU A 430 12.31 19.34 3.99
CA LEU A 430 11.13 20.13 3.68
C LEU A 430 11.09 20.58 2.21
N ALA A 431 12.24 20.93 1.64
CA ALA A 431 12.32 21.37 0.25
C ALA A 431 12.11 20.22 -0.76
N SER A 432 12.58 19.01 -0.42
CA SER A 432 12.40 17.80 -1.24
C SER A 432 11.08 17.07 -1.00
N ARG A 433 10.26 17.50 -0.02
CA ARG A 433 9.02 16.83 0.38
C ARG A 433 9.25 15.38 0.84
N ASP A 434 10.29 15.19 1.63
CA ASP A 434 10.63 13.90 2.23
C ASP A 434 9.47 13.42 3.12
N SER A 435 8.89 12.26 2.78
CA SER A 435 7.70 11.72 3.45
C SER A 435 7.98 11.30 4.89
N ASP A 436 9.14 10.73 5.17
CA ASP A 436 9.56 10.37 6.52
C ASP A 436 9.59 11.60 7.44
N GLN A 437 9.95 12.77 6.89
CA GLN A 437 9.91 14.02 7.66
C GLN A 437 8.48 14.37 8.07
N LEU A 438 7.53 14.25 7.19
CA LEU A 438 6.14 14.54 7.52
C LEU A 438 5.62 13.58 8.60
N GLU A 439 5.85 12.29 8.43
CA GLU A 439 5.36 11.27 9.34
C GLU A 439 6.05 11.35 10.73
N GLY A 440 7.36 11.59 10.76
CA GLY A 440 8.17 11.49 11.97
C GLY A 440 8.34 12.79 12.76
N ILE A 441 8.33 13.96 12.08
CA ILE A 441 8.82 15.21 12.68
C ILE A 441 8.12 15.62 13.99
N ARG A 442 6.85 15.31 14.18
CA ARG A 442 6.12 15.65 15.40
C ARG A 442 6.50 14.79 16.61
N GLY A 443 6.83 13.54 16.37
CA GLY A 443 6.87 12.50 17.39
C GLY A 443 8.22 11.82 17.59
N ASP A 444 9.06 11.77 16.57
CA ASP A 444 10.32 11.04 16.66
C ASP A 444 11.15 11.48 17.87
N PRO A 445 11.59 10.52 18.69
CA PRO A 445 12.27 10.82 19.95
C PRO A 445 13.61 11.53 19.75
N GLU A 446 14.27 11.38 18.61
CA GLU A 446 15.55 11.98 18.28
C GLU A 446 15.48 13.52 18.24
N PHE A 447 14.30 14.07 17.90
CA PHE A 447 14.09 15.52 17.86
C PHE A 447 13.61 16.13 19.18
N ALA A 448 13.48 15.34 20.25
CA ALA A 448 12.98 15.82 21.54
C ALA A 448 13.71 17.08 22.04
N ALA A 449 15.05 17.13 21.87
CA ALA A 449 15.87 18.26 22.28
C ALA A 449 15.72 19.51 21.38
N LEU A 450 15.09 19.38 20.20
CA LEU A 450 14.89 20.46 19.24
C LEU A 450 13.49 21.09 19.33
N ARG A 451 12.52 20.44 19.97
CA ARG A 451 11.09 20.85 19.96
C ARG A 451 10.86 22.26 20.47
N GLU A 452 11.67 22.73 21.45
CA GLU A 452 11.56 24.07 21.98
C GLU A 452 12.32 25.15 21.17
N ASP A 453 13.12 24.72 20.17
CA ASP A 453 13.84 25.66 19.29
C ASP A 453 12.87 26.41 18.38
N ALA A 454 13.06 27.72 18.22
CA ALA A 454 12.19 28.53 17.36
C ALA A 454 12.22 28.11 15.90
N ARG A 455 13.34 27.53 15.44
CA ARG A 455 13.48 26.98 14.07
C ARG A 455 12.58 25.76 13.87
N TYR A 456 12.52 24.88 14.89
CA TYR A 456 11.65 23.71 14.84
C TYR A 456 10.17 24.11 14.77
N LYS A 457 9.76 25.06 15.61
CA LYS A 457 8.39 25.61 15.58
C LYS A 457 8.09 26.31 14.26
N ALA A 458 9.08 26.96 13.63
CA ALA A 458 8.93 27.56 12.31
C ALA A 458 8.77 26.51 11.21
N LEU A 459 9.50 25.38 11.30
CA LEU A 459 9.40 24.27 10.37
C LEU A 459 8.00 23.65 10.42
N LEU A 460 7.48 23.33 11.61
CA LEU A 460 6.11 22.81 11.77
C LEU A 460 5.05 23.76 11.18
N ARG A 461 5.23 25.09 11.35
CA ARG A 461 4.31 26.07 10.73
C ARG A 461 4.35 26.05 9.21
N LYS A 462 5.55 25.85 8.58
CA LYS A 462 5.67 25.71 7.13
C LYS A 462 4.94 24.47 6.60
N MET A 463 4.83 23.43 7.42
CA MET A 463 4.10 22.21 7.12
C MET A 463 2.63 22.28 7.55
N ASN A 464 2.12 23.44 7.95
CA ASN A 464 0.77 23.61 8.50
C ASN A 464 0.46 22.66 9.68
N LEU A 465 1.49 22.23 10.41
CA LEU A 465 1.36 21.42 11.61
C LEU A 465 1.30 22.38 12.84
N SER A 466 0.13 22.49 13.47
CA SER A 466 -0.01 23.21 14.73
C SER A 466 0.72 22.48 15.87
N GLN A 467 1.18 23.26 16.89
CA GLN A 467 1.79 22.70 18.10
C GLN A 467 0.81 21.92 18.93
#